data_950964362f088582b37b0a463e6b58f5
#
_entry.id   950964362f088582b37b0a463e6b58f5
#
_cell.length_a   1.000
_cell.length_b   1.000
_cell.length_c   1.000
_cell.angle_alpha   90.00
_cell.angle_beta   90.00
_cell.angle_gamma   90.00
#
_symmetry.space_group_name_H-M   'P 1'
#
loop_
_entity.id
_entity.type
_entity.pdbx_description
1 polymer ?
#
loop_
_entity_poly.entity_id
_entity_poly.type
_entity_poly.pdbx_seq_one_letter_code
_entity_poly.pdbx_strand_id
1 'polypeptide(L)'
;MQSTAIELRPHQKEAVTAAVKTLRTHPRASVIAACGTGKTLIAARTTARLTPRGRVLVLVPTLDLLSQTVRSWHTAGHKGPAVAVCSARQAMEHPSAGNLPMTTKPAELSELAPPTGPVTVYATYASLPTVIAAHRDHHLQPWDLVVVDEAHRTAGRLGKAWAGIHHDDQVPATRRLYLTATPRIWDPDTDHSDTPVASMDDETLFGPVAWRLTLSDAIDLGLLADYQILVPVIQNTDLRDWLATSPGAGADGLRLAGHQVAVLRAIHDHQLRRVLTFHHRVQDARAFATTLPDTAAALPTHLQPEGLWSQWISGTHPPRTRRRILLDFATHTHPEQPAVLSNARVLGEGIDVPAIDAVVFADPKNSPVDTVQAVGRALRQTPGAGKSHPRRPRLPHPRRRPRRPPRRRRLHPPVAHRPSPARPRRTPHRPPRRPPHPPPHPRIRRPRRLAPLRTPHPAGRSSPRPHPARPQP
;
A
#
# COMPACT_ATOMS: atom_id res chain seq x y z
N MET A 1 38.00 -9.04 0.03
CA MET A 1 36.81 -8.72 -0.81
C MET A 1 36.30 -7.36 -0.39
N GLN A 2 36.54 -6.35 -1.19
CA GLN A 2 36.04 -4.99 -0.96
C GLN A 2 34.52 -5.03 -1.09
N SER A 3 33.81 -4.75 -0.01
CA SER A 3 32.36 -4.54 -0.01
C SER A 3 32.07 -3.30 -0.86
N THR A 4 31.68 -3.47 -2.12
CA THR A 4 31.19 -2.38 -2.96
C THR A 4 29.96 -1.80 -2.29
N ALA A 5 30.13 -0.67 -1.62
CA ALA A 5 29.05 0.06 -0.99
C ALA A 5 28.05 0.45 -2.11
N ILE A 6 26.77 0.08 -1.96
CA ILE A 6 25.73 0.45 -2.94
C ILE A 6 25.76 1.96 -3.13
N GLU A 7 26.01 2.39 -4.35
CA GLU A 7 25.98 3.80 -4.69
C GLU A 7 24.52 4.28 -4.79
N LEU A 8 24.24 5.41 -4.14
CA LEU A 8 22.91 6.05 -4.21
C LEU A 8 22.71 6.73 -5.55
N ARG A 9 21.57 6.52 -6.16
CA ARG A 9 21.10 7.30 -7.31
C ARG A 9 20.93 8.78 -6.94
N PRO A 10 20.97 9.74 -7.89
CA PRO A 10 20.85 11.17 -7.60
C PRO A 10 19.67 11.52 -6.70
N HIS A 11 18.46 11.10 -7.05
CA HIS A 11 17.24 11.34 -6.28
C HIS A 11 17.28 10.74 -4.85
N GLN A 12 18.00 9.62 -4.65
CA GLN A 12 18.18 9.03 -3.33
C GLN A 12 19.17 9.84 -2.49
N LYS A 13 20.23 10.38 -3.11
CA LYS A 13 21.19 11.29 -2.45
C LYS A 13 20.49 12.55 -1.95
N GLU A 14 19.61 13.12 -2.78
CA GLU A 14 18.78 14.28 -2.44
C GLU A 14 17.83 13.97 -1.28
N ALA A 15 17.07 12.87 -1.37
CA ALA A 15 16.13 12.44 -0.34
C ALA A 15 16.81 12.22 1.01
N VAL A 16 17.96 11.54 1.03
CA VAL A 16 18.75 11.32 2.26
C VAL A 16 19.24 12.64 2.83
N THR A 17 19.74 13.55 1.99
CA THR A 17 20.24 14.86 2.45
C THR A 17 19.12 15.71 3.05
N ALA A 18 17.96 15.75 2.40
CA ALA A 18 16.79 16.45 2.88
C ALA A 18 16.25 15.86 4.19
N ALA A 19 16.11 14.54 4.28
CA ALA A 19 15.64 13.86 5.48
C ALA A 19 16.57 14.11 6.67
N VAL A 20 17.90 14.00 6.47
CA VAL A 20 18.90 14.29 7.52
C VAL A 20 18.84 15.76 7.96
N LYS A 21 18.73 16.70 7.01
CA LYS A 21 18.61 18.13 7.32
C LYS A 21 17.38 18.40 8.17
N THR A 22 16.22 17.88 7.75
CA THR A 22 14.96 18.09 8.46
C THR A 22 14.98 17.45 9.85
N LEU A 23 15.47 16.21 10.00
CA LEU A 23 15.51 15.52 11.29
C LEU A 23 16.58 16.07 12.27
N ARG A 24 17.45 16.96 11.84
CA ARG A 24 18.35 17.70 12.74
C ARG A 24 17.64 18.85 13.45
N THR A 25 16.58 19.39 12.85
CA THR A 25 15.84 20.56 13.36
C THR A 25 14.43 20.20 13.84
N HIS A 26 13.88 19.09 13.39
CA HIS A 26 12.54 18.61 13.74
C HIS A 26 12.60 17.19 14.29
N PRO A 27 11.78 16.86 15.31
CA PRO A 27 11.76 15.50 15.86
C PRO A 27 11.12 14.48 14.89
N ARG A 28 10.40 14.96 13.89
CA ARG A 28 9.67 14.12 12.93
C ARG A 28 9.87 14.64 11.52
N ALA A 29 9.90 13.72 10.55
CA ALA A 29 9.94 14.09 9.13
C ALA A 29 9.30 12.99 8.27
N SER A 30 8.68 13.40 7.18
CA SER A 30 8.10 12.50 6.18
C SER A 30 8.87 12.55 4.86
N VAL A 31 9.09 11.38 4.25
CA VAL A 31 9.61 11.23 2.88
C VAL A 31 8.55 10.54 2.04
N ILE A 32 8.07 11.22 1.02
CA ILE A 32 7.07 10.71 0.09
C ILE A 32 7.78 10.34 -1.19
N ALA A 33 7.86 9.03 -1.50
CA ALA A 33 8.59 8.54 -2.67
C ALA A 33 7.83 7.43 -3.37
N ALA A 34 7.65 7.51 -4.68
CA ALA A 34 6.96 6.52 -5.49
C ALA A 34 7.47 5.09 -5.23
N CYS A 35 6.61 4.09 -5.43
CA CYS A 35 7.01 2.68 -5.31
C CYS A 35 8.17 2.36 -6.27
N GLY A 36 9.15 1.57 -5.82
CA GLY A 36 10.28 1.18 -6.67
C GLY A 36 11.45 2.17 -6.72
N THR A 37 11.34 3.36 -6.13
CA THR A 37 12.40 4.38 -6.14
C THR A 37 13.46 4.19 -5.04
N GLY A 38 13.30 3.17 -4.17
CA GLY A 38 14.30 2.78 -3.18
C GLY A 38 14.13 3.41 -1.79
N LYS A 39 12.89 3.58 -1.31
CA LYS A 39 12.57 4.08 0.04
C LYS A 39 13.38 3.39 1.14
N THR A 40 13.48 2.07 1.10
CA THR A 40 14.21 1.26 2.08
C THR A 40 15.69 1.63 2.15
N LEU A 41 16.31 1.90 0.99
CA LEU A 41 17.70 2.34 0.92
C LEU A 41 17.87 3.79 1.41
N ILE A 42 16.91 4.67 1.10
CA ILE A 42 16.87 6.04 1.61
C ILE A 42 16.82 6.02 3.14
N ALA A 43 15.93 5.18 3.73
CA ALA A 43 15.82 5.01 5.17
C ALA A 43 17.15 4.53 5.81
N ALA A 44 17.74 3.46 5.27
CA ALA A 44 19.01 2.91 5.76
C ALA A 44 20.13 3.96 5.72
N ARG A 45 20.27 4.69 4.63
CA ARG A 45 21.31 5.72 4.49
C ARG A 45 21.05 6.97 5.33
N THR A 46 19.80 7.35 5.53
CA THR A 46 19.42 8.42 6.47
C THR A 46 19.81 8.02 7.88
N THR A 47 19.49 6.81 8.30
CA THR A 47 19.85 6.24 9.60
C THR A 47 21.36 6.22 9.80
N ALA A 48 22.13 5.72 8.84
CA ALA A 48 23.60 5.66 8.93
C ALA A 48 24.24 7.05 9.09
N ARG A 49 23.64 8.10 8.51
CA ARG A 49 24.15 9.48 8.65
C ARG A 49 23.69 10.18 9.92
N LEU A 50 22.51 9.84 10.41
CA LEU A 50 21.89 10.54 11.55
C LEU A 50 22.26 9.90 12.88
N THR A 51 22.26 8.55 12.93
CA THR A 51 22.46 7.75 14.14
C THR A 51 23.38 6.55 13.86
N PRO A 52 24.66 6.76 13.48
CA PRO A 52 25.57 5.68 13.06
C PRO A 52 25.84 4.62 14.15
N ARG A 53 25.68 4.98 15.40
CA ARG A 53 25.84 4.12 16.58
C ARG A 53 24.63 4.18 17.50
N GLY A 54 23.46 4.51 16.95
CA GLY A 54 22.23 4.69 17.70
C GLY A 54 21.41 3.43 17.84
N ARG A 55 20.41 3.55 18.68
CA ARG A 55 19.32 2.59 18.88
C ARG A 55 18.22 2.89 17.88
N VAL A 56 17.88 1.95 17.02
CA VAL A 56 16.96 2.19 15.90
C VAL A 56 15.83 1.18 15.91
N LEU A 57 14.60 1.65 15.83
CA LEU A 57 13.43 0.81 15.58
C LEU A 57 12.99 0.98 14.12
N VAL A 58 12.80 -0.12 13.40
CA VAL A 58 12.31 -0.14 12.02
C VAL A 58 10.98 -0.88 11.98
N LEU A 59 9.90 -0.19 11.66
CA LEU A 59 8.56 -0.77 11.55
C LEU A 59 8.18 -0.97 10.09
N VAL A 60 7.70 -2.17 9.78
CA VAL A 60 7.25 -2.57 8.45
C VAL A 60 5.88 -3.27 8.51
N PRO A 61 5.09 -3.25 7.43
CA PRO A 61 3.73 -3.81 7.46
C PRO A 61 3.66 -5.33 7.58
N THR A 62 4.56 -6.04 6.93
CA THR A 62 4.47 -7.50 6.76
C THR A 62 5.81 -8.19 7.01
N LEU A 63 5.75 -9.49 7.24
CA LEU A 63 6.95 -10.33 7.42
C LEU A 63 7.83 -10.41 6.17
N ASP A 64 7.20 -10.45 5.01
CA ASP A 64 7.93 -10.46 3.73
C ASP A 64 8.75 -9.17 3.58
N LEU A 65 8.15 -8.00 3.93
CA LEU A 65 8.86 -6.72 3.98
C LEU A 65 9.92 -6.68 5.07
N LEU A 66 9.67 -7.29 6.22
CA LEU A 66 10.68 -7.36 7.30
C LEU A 66 11.92 -8.07 6.79
N SER A 67 11.78 -9.26 6.20
CA SER A 67 12.90 -10.02 5.64
C SER A 67 13.63 -9.27 4.52
N GLN A 68 12.89 -8.60 3.66
CA GLN A 68 13.46 -7.77 2.59
C GLN A 68 14.20 -6.55 3.14
N THR A 69 13.64 -5.89 4.14
CA THR A 69 14.24 -4.71 4.79
C THR A 69 15.54 -5.08 5.49
N VAL A 70 15.56 -6.16 6.26
CA VAL A 70 16.77 -6.68 6.92
C VAL A 70 17.88 -6.90 5.90
N ARG A 71 17.61 -7.61 4.80
CA ARG A 71 18.59 -7.84 3.73
C ARG A 71 19.09 -6.54 3.10
N SER A 72 18.16 -5.64 2.77
CA SER A 72 18.50 -4.36 2.15
C SER A 72 19.36 -3.48 3.07
N TRP A 73 19.05 -3.46 4.35
CA TRP A 73 19.80 -2.72 5.35
C TRP A 73 21.19 -3.32 5.58
N HIS A 74 21.27 -4.65 5.67
CA HIS A 74 22.57 -5.34 5.77
C HIS A 74 23.46 -5.04 4.55
N THR A 75 22.89 -5.09 3.35
CA THR A 75 23.61 -4.73 2.10
C THR A 75 23.97 -3.23 2.06
N ALA A 76 23.16 -2.38 2.69
CA ALA A 76 23.45 -0.95 2.83
C ALA A 76 24.52 -0.65 3.91
N GLY A 77 25.04 -1.66 4.61
CA GLY A 77 26.12 -1.52 5.58
C GLY A 77 25.69 -1.56 7.06
N HIS A 78 24.39 -1.78 7.36
CA HIS A 78 23.92 -1.99 8.73
C HIS A 78 24.21 -3.44 9.16
N LYS A 79 25.44 -3.70 9.66
CA LYS A 79 25.94 -5.03 10.07
C LYS A 79 26.08 -5.16 11.59
N GLY A 80 25.63 -4.17 12.35
CA GLY A 80 25.64 -4.17 13.81
C GLY A 80 24.63 -5.12 14.43
N PRO A 81 24.55 -5.16 15.79
CA PRO A 81 23.56 -5.95 16.51
C PRO A 81 22.14 -5.65 16.03
N ALA A 82 21.36 -6.69 15.80
CA ALA A 82 20.01 -6.55 15.33
C ALA A 82 19.10 -7.63 15.92
N VAL A 83 17.81 -7.30 16.08
CA VAL A 83 16.76 -8.18 16.63
C VAL A 83 15.51 -8.06 15.76
N ALA A 84 14.78 -9.15 15.55
CA ALA A 84 13.48 -9.13 14.91
C ALA A 84 12.36 -9.38 15.92
N VAL A 85 11.33 -8.54 15.90
CA VAL A 85 10.11 -8.71 16.72
C VAL A 85 9.00 -9.24 15.83
N CYS A 86 8.88 -10.57 15.80
CA CYS A 86 7.87 -11.28 15.02
C CYS A 86 7.73 -12.72 15.55
N SER A 87 6.66 -13.45 15.15
CA SER A 87 6.46 -14.80 15.62
C SER A 87 7.52 -15.76 15.04
N ALA A 88 8.13 -16.61 15.88
CA ALA A 88 9.14 -17.59 15.49
C ALA A 88 8.64 -18.56 14.39
N ARG A 89 7.35 -18.92 14.41
CA ARG A 89 6.72 -19.78 13.39
C ARG A 89 6.78 -19.14 12.01
N GLN A 90 6.49 -17.84 11.93
CA GLN A 90 6.54 -17.07 10.69
C GLN A 90 7.98 -16.82 10.22
N ALA A 91 8.91 -16.67 11.16
CA ALA A 91 10.33 -16.46 10.86
C ALA A 91 11.02 -17.71 10.31
N MET A 92 10.66 -18.91 10.77
CA MET A 92 11.15 -20.17 10.21
C MET A 92 10.62 -20.44 8.80
N GLU A 93 9.45 -19.87 8.45
CA GLU A 93 8.90 -19.89 7.10
C GLU A 93 9.63 -18.94 6.14
N HIS A 94 10.42 -17.99 6.69
CA HIS A 94 11.21 -17.01 5.93
C HIS A 94 12.70 -17.10 6.27
N PRO A 95 13.42 -18.14 5.81
CA PRO A 95 14.84 -18.36 6.16
C PRO A 95 15.78 -17.22 5.72
N SER A 96 15.29 -16.25 4.94
CA SER A 96 16.09 -15.10 4.50
C SER A 96 16.24 -13.98 5.53
N ALA A 97 15.60 -14.07 6.69
CA ALA A 97 15.84 -13.12 7.79
C ALA A 97 17.23 -13.30 8.45
N GLY A 98 17.99 -14.36 8.05
CA GLY A 98 19.30 -14.68 8.60
C GLY A 98 19.23 -15.22 10.03
N ASN A 99 20.39 -15.34 10.69
CA ASN A 99 20.49 -15.75 12.09
C ASN A 99 20.18 -14.60 13.07
N LEU A 100 19.22 -13.73 12.75
CA LEU A 100 18.80 -12.68 13.67
C LEU A 100 18.07 -13.29 14.86
N PRO A 101 18.43 -12.90 16.09
CA PRO A 101 17.60 -13.18 17.26
C PRO A 101 16.17 -12.69 17.03
N MET A 102 15.19 -13.52 17.38
CA MET A 102 13.78 -13.21 17.16
C MET A 102 12.99 -13.46 18.43
N THR A 103 12.05 -12.57 18.70
CA THR A 103 11.17 -12.70 19.86
C THR A 103 9.78 -12.18 19.61
N THR A 104 8.81 -12.66 20.40
CA THR A 104 7.47 -12.10 20.55
C THR A 104 7.19 -11.64 21.97
N LYS A 105 8.19 -11.81 22.88
CA LYS A 105 8.05 -11.53 24.31
C LYS A 105 8.67 -10.18 24.65
N PRO A 106 7.96 -9.30 25.36
CA PRO A 106 8.49 -7.99 25.75
C PRO A 106 9.77 -8.06 26.60
N ALA A 107 9.81 -8.97 27.58
CA ALA A 107 11.00 -9.14 28.44
C ALA A 107 12.24 -9.55 27.64
N GLU A 108 12.09 -10.56 26.78
CA GLU A 108 13.17 -11.06 25.93
C GLU A 108 13.68 -10.00 24.95
N LEU A 109 12.77 -9.12 24.45
CA LEU A 109 13.17 -7.99 23.61
C LEU A 109 14.10 -7.03 24.37
N SER A 110 13.80 -6.75 25.63
CA SER A 110 14.64 -5.86 26.47
C SER A 110 16.01 -6.46 26.75
N GLU A 111 16.10 -7.78 26.89
CA GLU A 111 17.37 -8.49 27.06
C GLU A 111 18.19 -8.49 25.76
N LEU A 112 17.55 -8.75 24.61
CA LEU A 112 18.21 -8.79 23.30
C LEU A 112 18.60 -7.40 22.77
N ALA A 113 17.96 -6.34 23.25
CA ALA A 113 18.26 -4.96 22.93
C ALA A 113 18.93 -4.25 24.11
N PRO A 114 20.25 -4.42 24.32
CA PRO A 114 20.95 -3.95 25.52
C PRO A 114 20.73 -2.44 25.75
N PRO A 115 20.78 -1.97 26.99
CA PRO A 115 20.42 -0.59 27.35
C PRO A 115 21.35 0.44 26.75
N THR A 116 22.57 0.06 26.43
CA THR A 116 23.60 0.94 25.84
C THR A 116 24.16 0.35 24.56
N GLY A 117 24.61 1.23 23.67
CA GLY A 117 25.22 0.85 22.41
C GLY A 117 24.23 0.70 21.22
N PRO A 118 24.78 0.45 20.04
CA PRO A 118 23.98 0.37 18.81
C PRO A 118 23.17 -0.92 18.76
N VAL A 119 21.90 -0.80 18.41
CA VAL A 119 21.02 -1.92 18.10
C VAL A 119 19.97 -1.51 17.07
N THR A 120 19.68 -2.39 16.12
CA THR A 120 18.56 -2.20 15.19
C THR A 120 17.50 -3.24 15.47
N VAL A 121 16.32 -2.79 15.86
CA VAL A 121 15.14 -3.65 16.07
C VAL A 121 14.22 -3.54 14.85
N TYR A 122 13.97 -4.66 14.19
CA TYR A 122 13.03 -4.76 13.08
C TYR A 122 11.72 -5.37 13.59
N ALA A 123 10.61 -4.66 13.46
CA ALA A 123 9.33 -5.14 13.93
C ALA A 123 8.25 -4.99 12.86
N THR A 124 7.26 -5.89 12.90
CA THR A 124 6.05 -5.68 12.11
C THR A 124 5.07 -4.77 12.85
N TYR A 125 4.15 -4.12 12.14
CA TYR A 125 3.08 -3.36 12.80
C TYR A 125 2.28 -4.22 13.78
N ALA A 126 2.06 -5.50 13.47
CA ALA A 126 1.38 -6.44 14.35
C ALA A 126 2.15 -6.70 15.66
N SER A 127 3.47 -6.48 15.66
CA SER A 127 4.34 -6.67 16.82
C SER A 127 4.56 -5.37 17.61
N LEU A 128 4.01 -4.24 17.19
CA LEU A 128 4.14 -2.97 17.91
C LEU A 128 3.65 -3.04 19.37
N PRO A 129 2.55 -3.74 19.71
CA PRO A 129 2.15 -3.95 21.10
C PRO A 129 3.24 -4.60 21.97
N THR A 130 4.04 -5.53 21.40
CA THR A 130 5.18 -6.14 22.12
C THR A 130 6.27 -5.11 22.42
N VAL A 131 6.56 -4.22 21.48
CA VAL A 131 7.54 -3.13 21.68
C VAL A 131 7.05 -2.15 22.74
N ILE A 132 5.76 -1.77 22.70
CA ILE A 132 5.13 -0.88 23.69
C ILE A 132 5.19 -1.51 25.08
N ALA A 133 4.84 -2.79 25.20
CA ALA A 133 4.91 -3.51 26.49
C ALA A 133 6.36 -3.62 27.00
N ALA A 134 7.36 -3.77 26.12
CA ALA A 134 8.76 -3.79 26.51
C ALA A 134 9.21 -2.44 27.10
N HIS A 135 8.77 -1.33 26.54
CA HIS A 135 9.03 0.00 27.12
C HIS A 135 8.36 0.18 28.47
N ARG A 136 7.06 -0.17 28.55
CA ARG A 136 6.25 0.06 29.73
C ARG A 136 6.65 -0.82 30.92
N ASP A 137 6.85 -2.12 30.66
CA ASP A 137 6.94 -3.16 31.71
C ASP A 137 8.37 -3.70 31.93
N HIS A 138 9.27 -3.50 30.94
CA HIS A 138 10.62 -4.10 30.96
C HIS A 138 11.75 -3.10 30.72
N HIS A 139 11.50 -1.79 30.91
CA HIS A 139 12.49 -0.73 30.86
C HIS A 139 13.31 -0.69 29.56
N LEU A 140 12.72 -1.08 28.44
CA LEU A 140 13.38 -0.94 27.13
C LEU A 140 13.72 0.54 26.91
N GLN A 141 15.00 0.81 26.62
CA GLN A 141 15.50 2.18 26.49
C GLN A 141 14.93 2.88 25.25
N PRO A 142 14.79 4.24 25.29
CA PRO A 142 14.31 5.03 24.16
C PRO A 142 15.12 4.81 22.88
N TRP A 143 14.50 5.13 21.76
CA TRP A 143 15.12 5.05 20.43
C TRP A 143 15.73 6.38 20.02
N ASP A 144 16.90 6.35 19.42
CA ASP A 144 17.47 7.55 18.77
C ASP A 144 16.72 7.88 17.49
N LEU A 145 16.26 6.83 16.77
CA LEU A 145 15.48 6.96 15.55
C LEU A 145 14.47 5.82 15.43
N VAL A 146 13.23 6.19 15.13
CA VAL A 146 12.19 5.26 14.66
C VAL A 146 11.97 5.49 13.18
N VAL A 147 12.05 4.44 12.39
CA VAL A 147 11.74 4.42 10.95
C VAL A 147 10.43 3.69 10.74
N VAL A 148 9.47 4.36 10.11
CA VAL A 148 8.11 3.84 9.89
C VAL A 148 7.92 3.71 8.38
N ASP A 149 8.06 2.50 7.84
CA ASP A 149 7.85 2.23 6.42
C ASP A 149 6.37 1.99 6.12
N GLU A 150 5.91 2.42 4.96
CA GLU A 150 4.49 2.46 4.55
C GLU A 150 3.61 3.17 5.60
N ALA A 151 4.08 4.35 6.04
CA ALA A 151 3.51 5.13 7.14
C ALA A 151 2.03 5.50 6.97
N HIS A 152 1.50 5.51 5.72
CA HIS A 152 0.07 5.71 5.45
C HIS A 152 -0.84 4.72 6.19
N ARG A 153 -0.30 3.58 6.66
CA ARG A 153 -1.04 2.61 7.47
C ARG A 153 -1.27 3.08 8.89
N THR A 154 -0.42 3.94 9.41
CA THR A 154 -0.59 4.53 10.75
C THR A 154 -1.54 5.73 10.74
N ALA A 155 -1.92 6.21 9.55
CA ALA A 155 -2.96 7.20 9.37
C ALA A 155 -4.37 6.61 9.52
N GLY A 156 -5.34 7.45 9.85
CA GLY A 156 -6.72 7.08 10.13
C GLY A 156 -7.03 7.12 11.63
N ARG A 157 -8.06 6.40 12.09
CA ARG A 157 -8.50 6.46 13.50
C ARG A 157 -7.38 6.15 14.48
N LEU A 158 -7.11 7.07 15.41
CA LEU A 158 -6.04 6.98 16.40
C LEU A 158 -6.24 5.84 17.43
N GLY A 159 -7.43 5.28 17.52
CA GLY A 159 -7.70 4.10 18.37
C GLY A 159 -7.13 2.77 17.84
N LYS A 160 -6.48 2.74 16.68
CA LYS A 160 -5.82 1.55 16.18
C LYS A 160 -4.52 1.29 16.94
N ALA A 161 -4.23 0.01 17.21
CA ALA A 161 -3.00 -0.42 17.88
C ALA A 161 -1.71 0.15 17.24
N TRP A 162 -1.73 0.44 15.95
CA TRP A 162 -0.57 0.97 15.20
C TRP A 162 -0.36 2.48 15.38
N ALA A 163 -1.39 3.20 15.84
CA ALA A 163 -1.28 4.64 16.12
C ALA A 163 -0.38 4.94 17.32
N GLY A 164 -0.15 3.95 18.20
CA GLY A 164 0.78 4.07 19.33
C GLY A 164 2.20 4.51 18.94
N ILE A 165 2.59 4.30 17.67
CA ILE A 165 3.89 4.75 17.18
C ILE A 165 4.07 6.27 17.17
N HIS A 166 2.97 7.04 17.16
CA HIS A 166 2.99 8.49 17.20
C HIS A 166 3.17 9.06 18.60
N HIS A 167 2.97 8.26 19.64
CA HIS A 167 2.94 8.67 21.04
C HIS A 167 4.28 8.38 21.73
N ASP A 168 4.93 9.42 22.27
CA ASP A 168 6.23 9.32 22.93
C ASP A 168 6.15 8.62 24.30
N ASP A 169 4.98 8.59 24.93
CA ASP A 169 4.69 7.83 26.14
C ASP A 169 4.60 6.31 25.89
N GLN A 170 4.29 5.90 24.66
CA GLN A 170 4.19 4.48 24.28
C GLN A 170 5.47 3.96 23.62
N VAL A 171 6.05 4.76 22.73
CA VAL A 171 7.30 4.45 22.02
C VAL A 171 8.24 5.64 22.13
N PRO A 172 8.98 5.79 23.20
CA PRO A 172 9.90 6.91 23.39
C PRO A 172 10.96 6.95 22.30
N ALA A 173 11.08 8.11 21.62
CA ALA A 173 12.04 8.27 20.54
C ALA A 173 12.47 9.73 20.37
N THR A 174 13.77 9.94 20.14
CA THR A 174 14.32 11.27 19.83
C THR A 174 13.82 11.77 18.47
N ARG A 175 13.75 10.86 17.49
CA ARG A 175 13.35 11.20 16.10
C ARG A 175 12.50 10.13 15.47
N ARG A 176 11.62 10.53 14.51
CA ARG A 176 10.83 9.63 13.67
C ARG A 176 10.95 9.98 12.20
N LEU A 177 11.23 9.00 11.37
CA LEU A 177 11.22 9.10 9.91
C LEU A 177 10.08 8.28 9.36
N TYR A 178 9.13 8.93 8.72
CA TYR A 178 8.00 8.31 8.06
C TYR A 178 8.26 8.20 6.56
N LEU A 179 8.06 7.00 5.98
CA LEU A 179 8.20 6.77 4.54
C LEU A 179 6.91 6.22 3.97
N THR A 180 6.49 6.77 2.84
CA THR A 180 5.35 6.26 2.08
C THR A 180 5.47 6.61 0.60
N ALA A 181 4.81 5.83 -0.25
CA ALA A 181 4.58 6.23 -1.64
C ALA A 181 3.30 7.05 -1.81
N THR A 182 2.34 6.85 -0.91
CA THR A 182 0.96 7.35 -1.02
C THR A 182 0.54 7.92 0.33
N PRO A 183 0.76 9.22 0.57
CA PRO A 183 0.30 9.84 1.80
C PRO A 183 -1.22 9.74 1.89
N ARG A 184 -1.72 9.37 3.06
CA ARG A 184 -3.14 9.32 3.34
C ARG A 184 -3.54 10.59 4.07
N ILE A 185 -4.19 11.47 3.33
CA ILE A 185 -4.80 12.68 3.85
C ILE A 185 -6.26 12.36 4.15
N TRP A 186 -6.72 12.77 5.29
CA TRP A 186 -8.08 12.57 5.74
C TRP A 186 -8.88 13.84 5.52
N ASP A 187 -10.03 13.72 4.88
CA ASP A 187 -10.94 14.83 4.65
C ASP A 187 -11.99 14.85 5.78
N PRO A 188 -12.01 15.86 6.65
CA PRO A 188 -12.96 15.96 7.75
C PRO A 188 -14.41 16.06 7.27
N ASP A 189 -14.66 16.53 6.04
CA ASP A 189 -16.01 16.68 5.51
C ASP A 189 -16.65 15.35 5.10
N THR A 190 -15.86 14.28 4.99
CA THR A 190 -16.35 12.94 4.59
C THR A 190 -16.56 11.98 5.76
N ASP A 191 -16.04 12.27 6.95
CA ASP A 191 -16.20 11.42 8.14
C ASP A 191 -16.80 12.21 9.31
N HIS A 192 -18.07 11.99 9.58
CA HIS A 192 -18.81 12.61 10.67
C HIS A 192 -18.57 11.93 12.04
N SER A 193 -17.50 11.15 12.20
CA SER A 193 -17.19 10.50 13.47
C SER A 193 -16.38 11.44 14.38
N ASP A 194 -16.79 11.59 15.64
CA ASP A 194 -16.06 12.33 16.69
C ASP A 194 -14.71 11.69 17.10
N THR A 195 -14.27 10.65 16.38
CA THR A 195 -13.02 9.94 16.70
C THR A 195 -11.83 10.69 16.11
N PRO A 196 -10.81 11.04 16.92
CA PRO A 196 -9.59 11.67 16.42
C PRO A 196 -8.92 10.81 15.31
N VAL A 197 -8.56 11.47 14.22
CA VAL A 197 -7.98 10.83 13.04
C VAL A 197 -6.57 11.37 12.79
N ALA A 198 -5.59 10.47 12.61
CA ALA A 198 -4.27 10.84 12.16
C ALA A 198 -4.30 11.05 10.64
N SER A 199 -4.06 12.26 10.19
CA SER A 199 -3.88 12.61 8.78
C SER A 199 -2.42 12.90 8.48
N MET A 200 -1.92 12.48 7.32
CA MET A 200 -0.48 12.62 7.01
C MET A 200 -0.06 14.05 6.62
N ASP A 201 -0.98 14.98 6.58
CA ASP A 201 -0.74 16.42 6.50
C ASP A 201 -0.66 17.09 7.89
N ASP A 202 -0.94 16.35 8.96
CA ASP A 202 -0.69 16.81 10.32
C ASP A 202 0.81 16.70 10.65
N GLU A 203 1.50 17.84 10.57
CA GLU A 203 2.93 17.93 10.87
C GLU A 203 3.27 17.65 12.34
N THR A 204 2.30 17.74 13.25
CA THR A 204 2.54 17.38 14.67
C THR A 204 2.72 15.88 14.84
N LEU A 205 2.04 15.08 14.03
CA LEU A 205 2.12 13.62 14.05
C LEU A 205 3.18 13.06 13.12
N PHE A 206 3.27 13.58 11.88
CA PHE A 206 4.14 13.03 10.84
C PHE A 206 5.35 13.89 10.51
N GLY A 207 5.45 15.09 11.08
CA GLY A 207 6.48 16.07 10.77
C GLY A 207 6.36 16.64 9.36
N PRO A 208 7.17 17.67 9.03
CA PRO A 208 7.18 18.26 7.71
C PRO A 208 7.63 17.25 6.65
N VAL A 209 7.14 17.44 5.42
CA VAL A 209 7.57 16.66 4.26
C VAL A 209 8.97 17.11 3.86
N ALA A 210 9.98 16.33 4.24
CA ALA A 210 11.38 16.62 3.94
C ALA A 210 11.71 16.52 2.45
N TRP A 211 11.09 15.53 1.75
CA TRP A 211 11.33 15.31 0.34
C TRP A 211 10.16 14.57 -0.31
N ARG A 212 9.88 14.90 -1.58
CA ARG A 212 8.78 14.29 -2.34
C ARG A 212 9.25 13.93 -3.74
N LEU A 213 8.88 12.71 -4.18
CA LEU A 213 9.00 12.26 -5.56
C LEU A 213 7.70 11.54 -5.93
N THR A 214 6.91 12.17 -6.77
CA THR A 214 5.64 11.60 -7.24
C THR A 214 5.86 10.49 -8.26
N LEU A 215 4.78 9.74 -8.59
CA LEU A 215 4.84 8.73 -9.64
C LEU A 215 5.18 9.38 -11.01
N SER A 216 4.58 10.52 -11.32
CA SER A 216 4.84 11.27 -12.55
C SER A 216 6.29 11.70 -12.63
N ASP A 217 6.81 12.35 -11.58
CA ASP A 217 8.22 12.79 -11.56
C ASP A 217 9.18 11.61 -11.73
N ALA A 218 8.85 10.46 -11.12
CA ALA A 218 9.69 9.26 -11.23
C ALA A 218 9.68 8.66 -12.66
N ILE A 219 8.57 8.78 -13.39
CA ILE A 219 8.47 8.41 -14.81
C ILE A 219 9.26 9.41 -15.66
N ASP A 220 9.06 10.70 -15.45
CA ASP A 220 9.75 11.77 -16.21
C ASP A 220 11.28 11.70 -16.04
N LEU A 221 11.75 11.31 -14.85
CA LEU A 221 13.16 11.05 -14.56
C LEU A 221 13.67 9.69 -15.11
N GLY A 222 12.81 8.90 -15.74
CA GLY A 222 13.16 7.57 -16.26
C GLY A 222 13.52 6.55 -15.19
N LEU A 223 13.07 6.75 -13.95
CA LEU A 223 13.24 5.82 -12.83
C LEU A 223 12.21 4.70 -12.85
N LEU A 224 11.05 4.99 -13.40
CA LEU A 224 9.94 4.06 -13.60
C LEU A 224 9.55 4.04 -15.08
N ALA A 225 8.94 2.96 -15.52
CA ALA A 225 8.38 2.85 -16.85
C ALA A 225 7.12 3.73 -16.98
N ASP A 226 6.85 4.19 -18.18
CA ASP A 226 5.56 4.82 -18.51
C ASP A 226 4.45 3.77 -18.59
N TYR A 227 3.18 4.18 -18.49
CA TYR A 227 2.04 3.27 -18.49
C TYR A 227 0.89 3.78 -19.36
N GLN A 228 0.07 2.84 -19.79
CA GLN A 228 -1.21 3.11 -20.46
C GLN A 228 -2.36 2.55 -19.64
N ILE A 229 -3.47 3.27 -19.61
CA ILE A 229 -4.71 2.79 -19.03
C ILE A 229 -5.56 2.24 -20.15
N LEU A 230 -5.85 0.93 -20.11
CA LEU A 230 -6.74 0.26 -21.03
C LEU A 230 -8.09 0.04 -20.35
N VAL A 231 -9.16 0.48 -20.99
CA VAL A 231 -10.53 0.22 -20.54
C VAL A 231 -11.21 -0.64 -21.61
N PRO A 232 -11.17 -1.98 -21.49
CA PRO A 232 -11.80 -2.85 -22.47
C PRO A 232 -13.32 -2.72 -22.37
N VAL A 233 -13.98 -2.54 -23.51
CA VAL A 233 -15.43 -2.56 -23.63
C VAL A 233 -15.85 -3.92 -24.18
N ILE A 234 -16.55 -4.70 -23.38
CA ILE A 234 -17.07 -6.02 -23.77
C ILE A 234 -18.53 -5.85 -24.22
N GLN A 235 -18.81 -6.24 -25.44
CA GLN A 235 -20.16 -6.23 -25.99
C GLN A 235 -20.84 -7.59 -25.80
N ASN A 236 -22.17 -7.63 -25.78
CA ASN A 236 -22.93 -8.88 -25.68
C ASN A 236 -22.63 -9.86 -26.82
N THR A 237 -22.25 -9.35 -27.99
CA THR A 237 -21.80 -10.18 -29.12
C THR A 237 -20.55 -10.97 -28.81
N ASP A 238 -19.65 -10.41 -28.00
CA ASP A 238 -18.39 -11.04 -27.62
C ASP A 238 -18.56 -12.21 -26.64
N LEU A 239 -19.69 -12.21 -25.92
CA LEU A 239 -20.04 -13.24 -24.94
C LEU A 239 -21.03 -14.27 -25.49
N ARG A 240 -21.64 -14.05 -26.68
CA ARG A 240 -22.63 -14.97 -27.25
C ARG A 240 -22.10 -16.36 -27.52
N ASP A 241 -20.89 -16.46 -28.06
CA ASP A 241 -20.26 -17.74 -28.39
C ASP A 241 -19.95 -18.51 -27.10
N TRP A 242 -19.51 -17.80 -26.07
CA TRP A 242 -19.28 -18.39 -24.75
C TRP A 242 -20.58 -18.83 -24.08
N LEU A 243 -21.65 -18.01 -24.18
CA LEU A 243 -22.98 -18.35 -23.65
C LEU A 243 -23.57 -19.59 -24.32
N ALA A 244 -23.31 -19.77 -25.61
CA ALA A 244 -23.76 -20.93 -26.35
C ALA A 244 -23.11 -22.24 -25.85
N THR A 245 -21.89 -22.17 -25.36
CA THR A 245 -21.12 -23.31 -24.82
C THR A 245 -21.32 -23.52 -23.31
N SER A 246 -21.89 -22.57 -22.60
CA SER A 246 -22.11 -22.62 -21.15
C SER A 246 -23.58 -22.29 -20.78
N PRO A 247 -24.54 -23.09 -21.22
CA PRO A 247 -25.95 -22.87 -20.89
C PRO A 247 -26.18 -23.03 -19.40
N GLY A 248 -26.71 -21.98 -18.75
CA GLY A 248 -27.01 -21.96 -17.31
C GLY A 248 -26.03 -21.12 -16.46
N ALA A 249 -25.07 -20.45 -17.06
CA ALA A 249 -24.25 -19.49 -16.34
C ALA A 249 -25.12 -18.31 -15.86
N GLY A 250 -25.26 -18.16 -14.55
CA GLY A 250 -25.92 -16.99 -13.93
C GLY A 250 -25.14 -15.69 -14.17
N ALA A 251 -25.68 -14.57 -13.68
CA ALA A 251 -25.08 -13.25 -13.84
C ALA A 251 -23.60 -13.17 -13.41
N ASP A 252 -23.21 -13.90 -12.35
CA ASP A 252 -21.82 -13.96 -11.85
C ASP A 252 -20.90 -14.72 -12.82
N GLY A 253 -21.39 -15.79 -13.45
CA GLY A 253 -20.65 -16.51 -14.47
C GLY A 253 -20.40 -15.66 -15.71
N LEU A 254 -21.39 -14.90 -16.15
CA LEU A 254 -21.27 -13.95 -17.26
C LEU A 254 -20.25 -12.84 -16.97
N ARG A 255 -20.28 -12.29 -15.77
CA ARG A 255 -19.33 -11.28 -15.33
C ARG A 255 -17.91 -11.83 -15.32
N LEU A 256 -17.71 -13.03 -14.78
CA LEU A 256 -16.42 -13.71 -14.77
C LEU A 256 -15.88 -13.92 -16.18
N ALA A 257 -16.71 -14.48 -17.07
CA ALA A 257 -16.34 -14.69 -18.47
C ALA A 257 -16.01 -13.38 -19.19
N GLY A 258 -16.80 -12.33 -18.97
CA GLY A 258 -16.52 -10.99 -19.52
C GLY A 258 -15.15 -10.46 -19.10
N HIS A 259 -14.79 -10.59 -17.83
CA HIS A 259 -13.45 -10.19 -17.35
C HIS A 259 -12.34 -11.05 -17.97
N GLN A 260 -12.56 -12.35 -18.11
CA GLN A 260 -11.59 -13.27 -18.73
C GLN A 260 -11.38 -12.95 -20.21
N VAL A 261 -12.46 -12.76 -20.97
CA VAL A 261 -12.40 -12.37 -22.39
C VAL A 261 -11.68 -11.03 -22.56
N ALA A 262 -11.94 -10.04 -21.66
CA ALA A 262 -11.25 -8.77 -21.69
C ALA A 262 -9.74 -8.92 -21.49
N VAL A 263 -9.32 -9.76 -20.55
CA VAL A 263 -7.90 -10.04 -20.28
C VAL A 263 -7.26 -10.77 -21.45
N LEU A 264 -7.90 -11.79 -22.01
CA LEU A 264 -7.39 -12.57 -23.13
C LEU A 264 -7.24 -11.70 -24.40
N ARG A 265 -8.21 -10.83 -24.69
CA ARG A 265 -8.09 -9.84 -25.78
C ARG A 265 -6.95 -8.85 -25.53
N ALA A 266 -6.81 -8.33 -24.31
CA ALA A 266 -5.71 -7.44 -23.99
C ALA A 266 -4.35 -8.13 -24.15
N ILE A 267 -4.24 -9.39 -23.77
CA ILE A 267 -3.04 -10.23 -23.99
C ILE A 267 -2.73 -10.30 -25.47
N HIS A 268 -3.71 -10.61 -26.31
CA HIS A 268 -3.54 -10.72 -27.75
C HIS A 268 -3.18 -9.36 -28.40
N ASP A 269 -3.99 -8.33 -28.14
CA ASP A 269 -3.90 -7.03 -28.81
C ASP A 269 -2.63 -6.24 -28.44
N HIS A 270 -2.15 -6.44 -27.21
CA HIS A 270 -0.99 -5.73 -26.66
C HIS A 270 0.23 -6.63 -26.45
N GLN A 271 0.16 -7.90 -26.87
CA GLN A 271 1.25 -8.87 -26.74
C GLN A 271 1.78 -8.98 -25.30
N LEU A 272 0.85 -9.00 -24.33
CA LEU A 272 1.19 -9.08 -22.91
C LEU A 272 1.66 -10.49 -22.55
N ARG A 273 2.70 -10.58 -21.74
CA ARG A 273 3.32 -11.86 -21.34
C ARG A 273 3.07 -12.19 -19.88
N ARG A 274 3.13 -11.16 -19.00
CA ARG A 274 2.94 -11.32 -17.55
C ARG A 274 1.87 -10.38 -17.07
N VAL A 275 0.72 -10.96 -16.76
CA VAL A 275 -0.48 -10.22 -16.31
C VAL A 275 -0.79 -10.57 -14.87
N LEU A 276 -0.95 -9.56 -14.04
CA LEU A 276 -1.37 -9.70 -12.66
C LEU A 276 -2.78 -9.18 -12.51
N THR A 277 -3.72 -10.04 -12.07
CA THR A 277 -5.10 -9.62 -11.81
C THR A 277 -5.37 -9.48 -10.32
N PHE A 278 -6.13 -8.46 -9.93
CA PHE A 278 -6.50 -8.18 -8.55
C PHE A 278 -8.00 -8.43 -8.33
N HIS A 279 -8.31 -9.27 -7.34
CA HIS A 279 -9.66 -9.62 -6.94
C HIS A 279 -9.90 -9.30 -5.47
N HIS A 280 -11.13 -8.97 -5.09
CA HIS A 280 -11.50 -8.71 -3.71
C HIS A 280 -11.55 -9.98 -2.87
N ARG A 281 -12.05 -11.08 -3.43
CA ARG A 281 -12.26 -12.34 -2.72
C ARG A 281 -11.31 -13.43 -3.24
N VAL A 282 -10.91 -14.31 -2.34
CA VAL A 282 -10.07 -15.47 -2.67
C VAL A 282 -10.78 -16.41 -3.65
N GLN A 283 -12.08 -16.62 -3.46
CA GLN A 283 -12.88 -17.45 -4.36
C GLN A 283 -12.92 -16.91 -5.80
N ASP A 284 -12.98 -15.57 -5.96
CA ASP A 284 -13.03 -14.93 -7.28
C ASP A 284 -11.68 -15.07 -8.00
N ALA A 285 -10.56 -14.86 -7.28
CA ALA A 285 -9.22 -15.08 -7.82
C ALA A 285 -9.00 -16.56 -8.23
N ARG A 286 -9.48 -17.49 -7.39
CA ARG A 286 -9.41 -18.93 -7.69
C ARG A 286 -10.26 -19.28 -8.91
N ALA A 287 -11.53 -18.86 -8.93
CA ALA A 287 -12.44 -19.11 -10.04
C ALA A 287 -11.85 -18.57 -11.34
N PHE A 288 -11.40 -17.29 -11.33
CA PHE A 288 -10.78 -16.66 -12.48
C PHE A 288 -9.61 -17.47 -13.04
N ALA A 289 -8.67 -17.86 -12.18
CA ALA A 289 -7.49 -18.61 -12.62
C ALA A 289 -7.81 -20.02 -13.11
N THR A 290 -8.78 -20.71 -12.46
CA THR A 290 -9.10 -22.11 -12.78
C THR A 290 -9.87 -22.23 -14.10
N THR A 291 -10.75 -21.28 -14.41
CA THR A 291 -11.60 -21.34 -15.62
C THR A 291 -11.07 -20.50 -16.79
N LEU A 292 -9.98 -19.73 -16.59
CA LEU A 292 -9.38 -18.92 -17.66
C LEU A 292 -8.93 -19.77 -18.87
N PRO A 293 -8.31 -20.96 -18.70
CA PRO A 293 -7.95 -21.81 -19.82
C PRO A 293 -9.16 -22.29 -20.63
N ASP A 294 -10.28 -22.62 -19.96
CA ASP A 294 -11.51 -23.05 -20.62
C ASP A 294 -12.12 -21.91 -21.44
N THR A 295 -12.12 -20.70 -20.86
CA THR A 295 -12.58 -19.50 -21.57
C THR A 295 -11.67 -19.21 -22.78
N ALA A 296 -10.36 -19.39 -22.65
CA ALA A 296 -9.43 -19.22 -23.77
C ALA A 296 -9.70 -20.20 -24.90
N ALA A 297 -9.95 -21.47 -24.57
CA ALA A 297 -10.28 -22.51 -25.55
C ALA A 297 -11.61 -22.26 -26.29
N ALA A 298 -12.54 -21.53 -25.66
CA ALA A 298 -13.82 -21.16 -26.27
C ALA A 298 -13.74 -19.93 -27.19
N LEU A 299 -12.62 -19.21 -27.19
CA LEU A 299 -12.43 -18.04 -28.08
C LEU A 299 -12.13 -18.49 -29.53
N PRO A 300 -12.35 -17.60 -30.51
CA PRO A 300 -11.86 -17.82 -31.87
C PRO A 300 -10.36 -18.13 -31.91
N THR A 301 -9.92 -19.05 -32.73
CA THR A 301 -8.55 -19.57 -32.75
C THR A 301 -7.46 -18.49 -32.79
N HIS A 302 -7.71 -17.38 -33.50
CA HIS A 302 -6.75 -16.27 -33.59
C HIS A 302 -6.59 -15.48 -32.28
N LEU A 303 -7.49 -15.65 -31.32
CA LEU A 303 -7.43 -15.01 -29.98
C LEU A 303 -6.98 -16.00 -28.90
N GLN A 304 -6.81 -17.26 -29.23
CA GLN A 304 -6.37 -18.29 -28.28
C GLN A 304 -4.87 -18.14 -28.04
N PRO A 305 -4.43 -17.86 -26.81
CA PRO A 305 -3.00 -17.83 -26.50
C PRO A 305 -2.42 -19.25 -26.46
N GLU A 306 -1.31 -19.49 -27.08
CA GLU A 306 -0.59 -20.76 -26.97
C GLU A 306 0.00 -20.92 -25.57
N GLY A 307 -0.23 -22.05 -24.91
CA GLY A 307 0.42 -22.41 -23.66
C GLY A 307 0.14 -21.48 -22.47
N LEU A 308 -1.08 -20.98 -22.35
CA LEU A 308 -1.51 -20.08 -21.25
C LEU A 308 -1.24 -20.69 -19.87
N TRP A 309 -0.34 -20.05 -19.09
CA TRP A 309 -0.17 -20.37 -17.68
C TRP A 309 -1.12 -19.51 -16.83
N SER A 310 -1.92 -20.17 -15.99
CA SER A 310 -2.88 -19.49 -15.12
C SER A 310 -2.87 -20.08 -13.72
N GLN A 311 -2.60 -19.26 -12.73
CA GLN A 311 -2.56 -19.63 -11.31
C GLN A 311 -3.13 -18.52 -10.43
N TRP A 312 -3.45 -18.87 -9.19
CA TRP A 312 -3.92 -17.91 -8.21
C TRP A 312 -3.09 -17.94 -6.93
N ILE A 313 -3.04 -16.79 -6.22
CA ILE A 313 -2.32 -16.62 -4.98
C ILE A 313 -3.18 -15.86 -3.97
N SER A 314 -3.15 -16.30 -2.72
CA SER A 314 -3.87 -15.64 -1.63
C SER A 314 -3.11 -15.72 -0.31
N GLY A 315 -3.54 -14.93 0.69
CA GLY A 315 -3.02 -14.97 2.05
C GLY A 315 -3.24 -16.32 2.76
N THR A 316 -4.17 -17.14 2.29
CA THR A 316 -4.44 -18.46 2.84
C THR A 316 -3.46 -19.54 2.40
N HIS A 317 -2.67 -19.27 1.34
CA HIS A 317 -1.62 -20.17 0.94
C HIS A 317 -0.45 -20.16 1.92
N PRO A 318 0.13 -21.33 2.27
CA PRO A 318 1.37 -21.39 3.03
C PRO A 318 2.49 -20.57 2.34
N PRO A 319 3.42 -19.96 3.09
CA PRO A 319 4.50 -19.15 2.53
C PRO A 319 5.36 -19.88 1.48
N ARG A 320 5.63 -21.17 1.69
CA ARG A 320 6.37 -22.00 0.72
C ARG A 320 5.62 -22.11 -0.61
N THR A 321 4.30 -22.31 -0.56
CA THR A 321 3.44 -22.37 -1.75
C THR A 321 3.42 -21.03 -2.47
N ARG A 322 3.27 -19.93 -1.75
CA ARG A 322 3.32 -18.58 -2.33
C ARG A 322 4.63 -18.32 -3.05
N ARG A 323 5.77 -18.66 -2.41
CA ARG A 323 7.09 -18.51 -3.02
C ARG A 323 7.23 -19.33 -4.30
N ARG A 324 6.75 -20.59 -4.31
CA ARG A 324 6.78 -21.44 -5.50
C ARG A 324 5.96 -20.82 -6.64
N ILE A 325 4.71 -20.41 -6.38
CA ILE A 325 3.85 -19.77 -7.40
C ILE A 325 4.51 -18.52 -7.99
N LEU A 326 5.12 -17.68 -7.12
CA LEU A 326 5.81 -16.48 -7.57
C LEU A 326 7.07 -16.79 -8.37
N LEU A 327 7.81 -17.82 -8.00
CA LEU A 327 8.97 -18.28 -8.75
C LEU A 327 8.55 -18.82 -10.12
N ASP A 328 7.52 -19.68 -10.16
CA ASP A 328 6.99 -20.25 -11.41
C ASP A 328 6.51 -19.11 -12.34
N PHE A 329 5.79 -18.12 -11.81
CA PHE A 329 5.38 -16.94 -12.55
C PHE A 329 6.57 -16.10 -13.05
N ALA A 330 7.65 -15.98 -12.24
CA ALA A 330 8.86 -15.24 -12.60
C ALA A 330 9.68 -15.93 -13.68
N THR A 331 9.80 -17.26 -13.58
CA THR A 331 10.63 -18.08 -14.46
C THR A 331 9.89 -18.61 -15.68
N HIS A 332 8.58 -18.34 -15.79
CA HIS A 332 7.82 -18.66 -17.00
C HIS A 332 8.38 -17.84 -18.17
N THR A 333 9.30 -18.44 -18.90
CA THR A 333 10.19 -17.76 -19.84
C THR A 333 9.82 -17.97 -21.29
N HIS A 334 8.81 -18.77 -21.59
CA HIS A 334 8.43 -18.99 -22.98
C HIS A 334 7.93 -17.66 -23.58
N PRO A 335 8.62 -17.09 -24.60
CA PRO A 335 8.32 -15.74 -25.08
C PRO A 335 6.90 -15.62 -25.67
N GLU A 336 6.26 -16.71 -26.03
CA GLU A 336 4.95 -16.73 -26.68
C GLU A 336 3.81 -17.22 -25.78
N GLN A 337 4.15 -17.70 -24.56
CA GLN A 337 3.17 -18.21 -23.61
C GLN A 337 2.87 -17.17 -22.52
N PRO A 338 1.68 -16.58 -22.52
CA PRO A 338 1.33 -15.61 -21.48
C PRO A 338 1.09 -16.30 -20.14
N ALA A 339 1.49 -15.61 -19.07
CA ALA A 339 1.26 -16.01 -17.71
C ALA A 339 0.29 -15.02 -17.02
N VAL A 340 -0.78 -15.56 -16.45
CA VAL A 340 -1.77 -14.78 -15.68
C VAL A 340 -1.77 -15.26 -14.24
N LEU A 341 -1.42 -14.36 -13.33
CA LEU A 341 -1.46 -14.60 -11.88
C LEU A 341 -2.61 -13.84 -11.24
N SER A 342 -3.60 -14.58 -10.74
CA SER A 342 -4.76 -14.00 -10.06
C SER A 342 -4.51 -13.87 -8.57
N ASN A 343 -4.57 -12.63 -8.06
CA ASN A 343 -4.23 -12.29 -6.69
C ASN A 343 -5.43 -11.83 -5.89
N ALA A 344 -5.55 -12.37 -4.66
CA ALA A 344 -6.48 -11.87 -3.66
C ALA A 344 -5.75 -11.54 -2.36
N ARG A 345 -5.66 -10.25 -2.02
CA ARG A 345 -5.17 -9.72 -0.73
C ARG A 345 -3.70 -10.01 -0.36
N VAL A 346 -2.86 -10.47 -1.28
CA VAL A 346 -1.45 -10.83 -0.98
C VAL A 346 -0.46 -9.86 -1.60
N LEU A 347 -0.63 -9.58 -2.88
CA LEU A 347 0.35 -8.78 -3.63
C LEU A 347 0.13 -7.26 -3.51
N GLY A 348 -0.69 -6.82 -2.55
CA GLY A 348 -0.90 -5.41 -2.25
C GLY A 348 0.35 -4.73 -1.70
N GLU A 349 1.15 -5.41 -0.87
CA GLU A 349 2.33 -4.83 -0.22
C GLU A 349 3.41 -5.89 0.04
N GLY A 350 4.67 -5.46 -0.13
CA GLY A 350 5.83 -6.18 0.41
C GLY A 350 6.37 -7.39 -0.34
N ILE A 351 5.68 -7.90 -1.35
CA ILE A 351 6.18 -9.03 -2.12
C ILE A 351 6.89 -8.52 -3.38
N ASP A 352 8.11 -8.97 -3.60
CA ASP A 352 8.84 -8.70 -4.83
C ASP A 352 8.24 -9.55 -5.95
N VAL A 353 7.52 -8.88 -6.86
CA VAL A 353 6.94 -9.52 -8.05
C VAL A 353 7.90 -9.25 -9.21
N PRO A 354 8.17 -10.25 -10.06
CA PRO A 354 8.98 -10.05 -11.26
C PRO A 354 8.35 -8.97 -12.15
N ALA A 355 9.10 -8.49 -13.12
CA ALA A 355 8.59 -7.51 -14.10
C ALA A 355 7.28 -8.03 -14.70
N ILE A 356 6.21 -7.25 -14.57
CA ILE A 356 4.89 -7.52 -15.13
C ILE A 356 4.58 -6.49 -16.21
N ASP A 357 3.86 -6.93 -17.25
CA ASP A 357 3.50 -6.06 -18.37
C ASP A 357 2.18 -5.35 -18.12
N ALA A 358 1.26 -5.98 -17.38
CA ALA A 358 -0.04 -5.42 -17.09
C ALA A 358 -0.57 -5.77 -15.70
N VAL A 359 -1.31 -4.82 -15.14
CA VAL A 359 -2.12 -4.99 -13.93
C VAL A 359 -3.59 -4.84 -14.31
N VAL A 360 -4.40 -5.80 -13.92
CA VAL A 360 -5.84 -5.79 -14.16
C VAL A 360 -6.59 -5.72 -12.83
N PHE A 361 -7.48 -4.78 -12.71
CA PHE A 361 -8.41 -4.69 -11.57
C PHE A 361 -9.74 -5.33 -11.99
N ALA A 362 -9.95 -6.59 -11.61
CA ALA A 362 -11.18 -7.32 -11.90
C ALA A 362 -12.37 -6.79 -11.07
N ASP A 363 -12.07 -6.20 -9.91
CA ASP A 363 -13.07 -5.54 -9.06
C ASP A 363 -12.69 -4.06 -8.85
N PRO A 364 -13.68 -3.17 -8.72
CA PRO A 364 -13.43 -1.76 -8.41
C PRO A 364 -12.61 -1.62 -7.12
N LYS A 365 -11.52 -0.88 -7.16
CA LYS A 365 -10.77 -0.55 -5.94
C LYS A 365 -11.25 0.77 -5.38
N ASN A 366 -11.67 0.73 -4.11
CA ASN A 366 -12.12 1.94 -3.40
C ASN A 366 -10.97 2.76 -2.82
N SER A 367 -9.74 2.23 -2.86
CA SER A 367 -8.55 2.90 -2.33
C SER A 367 -7.61 3.33 -3.45
N PRO A 368 -7.45 4.64 -3.69
CA PRO A 368 -6.42 5.16 -4.60
C PRO A 368 -5.01 4.69 -4.23
N VAL A 369 -4.75 4.55 -2.92
CA VAL A 369 -3.47 4.07 -2.37
C VAL A 369 -3.13 2.68 -2.89
N ASP A 370 -4.06 1.73 -2.76
CA ASP A 370 -3.85 0.34 -3.21
C ASP A 370 -3.68 0.26 -4.73
N THR A 371 -4.37 1.13 -5.47
CA THR A 371 -4.25 1.21 -6.93
C THR A 371 -2.85 1.68 -7.34
N VAL A 372 -2.38 2.80 -6.76
CA VAL A 372 -1.04 3.34 -7.04
C VAL A 372 0.07 2.36 -6.66
N GLN A 373 -0.09 1.65 -5.54
CA GLN A 373 0.89 0.64 -5.11
C GLN A 373 0.94 -0.56 -6.06
N ALA A 374 -0.22 -1.04 -6.51
CA ALA A 374 -0.30 -2.15 -7.46
C ALA A 374 0.32 -1.76 -8.81
N VAL A 375 -0.01 -0.58 -9.34
CA VAL A 375 0.56 -0.04 -10.59
C VAL A 375 2.06 0.20 -10.43
N GLY A 376 2.51 0.82 -9.33
CA GLY A 376 3.94 1.09 -9.08
C GLY A 376 4.83 -0.15 -9.04
N ARG A 377 4.25 -1.36 -8.88
CA ARG A 377 4.97 -2.64 -8.99
C ARG A 377 5.19 -3.04 -10.45
N ALA A 378 4.19 -2.81 -11.31
CA ALA A 378 4.28 -3.05 -12.74
C ALA A 378 5.31 -2.12 -13.41
N LEU A 379 5.50 -0.93 -12.86
CA LEU A 379 6.38 0.09 -13.45
C LEU A 379 7.86 -0.08 -13.09
N ARG A 380 8.26 -1.10 -12.36
CA ARG A 380 9.67 -1.38 -12.05
C ARG A 380 10.42 -1.74 -13.34
N GLN A 381 11.44 -0.97 -13.64
CA GLN A 381 12.35 -1.32 -14.73
C GLN A 381 13.22 -2.50 -14.32
N THR A 382 13.40 -3.46 -15.23
CA THR A 382 14.35 -4.56 -15.05
C THR A 382 15.78 -3.97 -15.02
N PRO A 383 16.60 -4.28 -14.00
CA PRO A 383 17.99 -3.85 -13.97
C PRO A 383 18.71 -4.32 -15.25
N GLY A 384 19.33 -3.40 -15.99
CA GLY A 384 20.06 -3.73 -17.23
C GLY A 384 19.24 -3.62 -18.52
N ALA A 385 17.94 -3.41 -18.47
CA ALA A 385 17.20 -2.92 -19.63
C ALA A 385 17.66 -1.48 -19.85
N GLY A 386 18.66 -1.30 -20.71
CA GLY A 386 19.03 0.02 -21.21
C GLY A 386 17.76 0.69 -21.72
N LYS A 387 17.77 2.04 -21.87
CA LYS A 387 16.64 2.87 -22.34
C LYS A 387 15.97 2.31 -23.61
N SER A 388 15.45 1.08 -23.53
CA SER A 388 14.49 0.57 -24.48
C SER A 388 13.23 1.37 -24.19
N HIS A 389 13.01 2.42 -24.95
CA HIS A 389 11.68 2.98 -25.06
C HIS A 389 10.72 1.80 -25.16
N PRO A 390 9.71 1.69 -24.30
CA PRO A 390 8.62 0.76 -24.55
C PRO A 390 8.23 1.05 -26.01
N ARG A 391 8.25 0.03 -26.86
CA ARG A 391 7.76 0.18 -28.22
C ARG A 391 6.33 0.67 -28.05
N ARG A 392 6.10 1.97 -28.26
CA ARG A 392 4.74 2.51 -28.32
C ARG A 392 4.00 1.62 -29.30
N PRO A 393 2.95 0.91 -28.92
CA PRO A 393 2.11 0.25 -29.90
C PRO A 393 1.73 1.38 -30.85
N ARG A 394 2.11 1.27 -32.13
CA ARG A 394 1.60 2.17 -33.14
C ARG A 394 0.10 1.89 -33.20
N LEU A 395 -0.67 2.73 -32.53
CA LEU A 395 -2.11 2.76 -32.75
C LEU A 395 -2.30 2.84 -34.27
N PRO A 396 -3.06 1.91 -34.89
CA PRO A 396 -3.44 2.10 -36.28
C PRO A 396 -4.12 3.49 -36.31
N HIS A 397 -3.56 4.39 -37.08
CA HIS A 397 -4.18 5.71 -37.29
C HIS A 397 -5.64 5.46 -37.61
N PRO A 398 -6.59 6.09 -36.92
CA PRO A 398 -7.98 5.99 -37.31
C PRO A 398 -8.00 6.41 -38.78
N ARG A 399 -8.38 5.47 -39.64
CA ARG A 399 -8.52 5.75 -41.08
C ARG A 399 -9.31 7.03 -41.17
N ARG A 400 -8.71 8.10 -41.71
CA ARG A 400 -9.36 9.38 -41.94
C ARG A 400 -10.68 9.05 -42.63
N ARG A 401 -11.79 9.26 -41.94
CA ARG A 401 -13.12 9.23 -42.59
C ARG A 401 -13.00 10.12 -43.82
N PRO A 402 -13.45 9.66 -44.99
CA PRO A 402 -13.43 10.50 -46.18
C PRO A 402 -14.14 11.80 -45.81
N ARG A 403 -13.49 12.93 -46.08
CA ARG A 403 -14.08 14.27 -45.87
C ARG A 403 -15.38 14.31 -46.63
N ARG A 404 -16.50 14.45 -45.94
CA ARG A 404 -17.77 14.79 -46.58
C ARG A 404 -17.52 16.06 -47.41
N PRO A 405 -17.96 16.08 -48.69
CA PRO A 405 -17.85 17.29 -49.50
C PRO A 405 -18.61 18.42 -48.80
N PRO A 406 -18.13 19.68 -48.93
CA PRO A 406 -18.78 20.81 -48.27
C PRO A 406 -20.21 20.92 -48.78
N ARG A 407 -21.18 20.86 -47.85
CA ARG A 407 -22.57 21.15 -48.16
C ARG A 407 -22.65 22.58 -48.72
N ARG A 408 -23.11 22.72 -49.98
CA ARG A 408 -23.42 24.00 -50.59
C ARG A 408 -24.33 24.80 -49.62
N ARG A 409 -23.87 25.97 -49.21
CA ARG A 409 -24.66 26.95 -48.47
C ARG A 409 -25.86 27.33 -49.37
N ARG A 410 -27.06 26.97 -48.97
CA ARG A 410 -28.26 27.63 -49.50
C ARG A 410 -28.23 29.07 -48.98
N LEU A 411 -28.20 30.01 -49.92
CA LEU A 411 -28.42 31.43 -49.66
C LEU A 411 -29.85 31.59 -49.14
N HIS A 412 -30.02 32.02 -47.92
CA HIS A 412 -31.29 32.51 -47.41
C HIS A 412 -31.45 33.99 -47.78
N PRO A 413 -32.66 34.43 -48.15
CA PRO A 413 -32.92 35.84 -48.49
C PRO A 413 -32.77 36.72 -47.22
N PRO A 414 -32.53 38.06 -47.40
CA PRO A 414 -32.28 38.95 -46.27
C PRO A 414 -33.54 39.15 -45.44
N VAL A 415 -33.44 38.90 -44.14
CA VAL A 415 -34.51 39.18 -43.17
C VAL A 415 -34.40 40.65 -42.76
N ALA A 416 -35.53 41.35 -42.93
CA ALA A 416 -35.72 42.77 -42.59
C ALA A 416 -35.44 43.04 -41.09
N HIS A 417 -34.68 44.11 -40.84
CA HIS A 417 -34.42 44.64 -39.51
C HIS A 417 -35.71 45.00 -38.76
N ARG A 418 -35.98 44.34 -37.64
CA ARG A 418 -36.87 44.84 -36.59
C ARG A 418 -36.05 45.52 -35.51
N PRO A 419 -36.47 46.70 -34.98
CA PRO A 419 -35.76 47.42 -33.95
C PRO A 419 -35.85 46.65 -32.59
N SER A 420 -34.73 46.60 -31.89
CA SER A 420 -34.60 46.03 -30.54
C SER A 420 -35.40 46.82 -29.50
N PRO A 421 -36.09 46.17 -28.57
CA PRO A 421 -36.68 46.84 -27.44
C PRO A 421 -35.62 47.31 -26.43
N ALA A 422 -35.87 48.49 -25.86
CA ALA A 422 -35.02 49.21 -24.93
C ALA A 422 -34.68 48.38 -23.66
N ARG A 423 -33.44 48.44 -23.23
CA ARG A 423 -32.99 47.87 -21.96
C ARG A 423 -33.63 48.58 -20.77
N PRO A 424 -34.17 47.86 -19.76
CA PRO A 424 -34.58 48.47 -18.50
C PRO A 424 -33.39 48.96 -17.70
N ARG A 425 -33.55 50.13 -17.10
CA ARG A 425 -32.56 50.85 -16.22
C ARG A 425 -32.22 49.98 -15.00
N ARG A 426 -30.94 49.81 -14.73
CA ARG A 426 -30.40 49.22 -13.47
C ARG A 426 -30.82 50.07 -12.27
N THR A 427 -31.54 49.47 -11.33
CA THR A 427 -31.72 49.96 -9.98
C THR A 427 -30.46 49.70 -9.14
N PRO A 428 -30.05 50.60 -8.24
CA PRO A 428 -28.85 50.41 -7.45
C PRO A 428 -29.03 49.34 -6.39
N HIS A 429 -28.07 48.42 -6.36
CA HIS A 429 -27.96 47.34 -5.36
C HIS A 429 -27.80 47.95 -3.95
N ARG A 430 -28.74 47.60 -3.08
CA ARG A 430 -28.68 47.80 -1.63
C ARG A 430 -27.82 46.68 -1.06
N PRO A 431 -26.83 46.95 -0.15
CA PRO A 431 -26.00 45.90 0.45
C PRO A 431 -26.84 44.99 1.35
N PRO A 432 -26.49 43.68 1.47
CA PRO A 432 -27.22 42.74 2.30
C PRO A 432 -27.10 43.11 3.80
N ARG A 433 -28.23 43.09 4.50
CA ARG A 433 -28.32 43.24 5.95
C ARG A 433 -27.60 42.11 6.64
N ARG A 434 -26.77 42.40 7.65
CA ARG A 434 -26.17 41.44 8.55
C ARG A 434 -27.25 40.58 9.23
N PRO A 435 -27.02 39.24 9.36
CA PRO A 435 -27.92 38.37 10.12
C PRO A 435 -27.89 38.76 11.62
N PRO A 436 -29.03 38.58 12.34
CA PRO A 436 -29.11 38.83 13.77
C PRO A 436 -28.24 37.88 14.58
N HIS A 437 -27.67 38.37 15.69
CA HIS A 437 -26.88 37.60 16.63
C HIS A 437 -27.66 36.39 17.19
N PRO A 438 -27.01 35.22 17.37
CA PRO A 438 -27.65 34.08 18.04
C PRO A 438 -27.90 34.41 19.52
N PRO A 439 -28.97 33.83 20.11
CA PRO A 439 -29.30 34.03 21.52
C PRO A 439 -28.22 33.44 22.44
N PRO A 440 -28.06 33.93 23.68
CA PRO A 440 -27.05 33.42 24.61
C PRO A 440 -27.39 31.99 25.05
N HIS A 441 -26.35 31.15 25.06
CA HIS A 441 -26.44 29.77 25.53
C HIS A 441 -26.94 29.67 26.97
N PRO A 442 -27.84 28.68 27.27
CA PRO A 442 -28.25 28.42 28.65
C PRO A 442 -27.07 27.89 29.48
N ARG A 443 -26.87 28.49 30.63
CA ARG A 443 -25.85 28.08 31.63
C ARG A 443 -26.16 26.65 32.08
N ILE A 444 -25.29 25.70 31.72
CA ILE A 444 -25.33 24.32 32.24
C ILE A 444 -24.91 24.38 33.71
N ARG A 445 -25.86 24.08 34.62
CA ARG A 445 -25.62 23.83 36.05
C ARG A 445 -24.72 22.60 36.19
N ARG A 446 -23.56 22.77 36.85
CA ARG A 446 -22.69 21.66 37.25
C ARG A 446 -23.48 20.68 38.14
N PRO A 447 -23.41 19.34 37.89
CA PRO A 447 -23.99 18.36 38.82
C PRO A 447 -23.20 18.37 40.13
N ARG A 448 -23.95 18.27 41.24
CA ARG A 448 -23.43 18.15 42.60
C ARG A 448 -22.60 16.88 42.72
N ARG A 449 -21.43 16.98 43.36
CA ARG A 449 -20.61 15.81 43.74
C ARG A 449 -21.44 14.91 44.63
N LEU A 450 -21.67 13.67 44.20
CA LEU A 450 -22.16 12.58 45.04
C LEU A 450 -20.99 12.05 45.87
N ALA A 451 -21.24 11.88 47.17
CA ALA A 451 -20.30 11.33 48.14
C ALA A 451 -19.99 9.85 47.83
N PRO A 452 -18.81 9.32 48.21
CA PRO A 452 -18.44 7.95 47.92
C PRO A 452 -19.27 6.98 48.75
N LEU A 453 -19.89 6.00 48.09
CA LEU A 453 -20.53 4.85 48.69
C LEU A 453 -19.47 3.97 49.36
N ARG A 454 -19.66 3.74 50.68
CA ARG A 454 -18.90 2.75 51.47
C ARG A 454 -19.18 1.35 50.94
N THR A 455 -18.13 0.62 50.58
CA THR A 455 -18.17 -0.82 50.32
C THR A 455 -18.32 -1.60 51.61
N PRO A 456 -19.19 -2.60 51.71
CA PRO A 456 -19.25 -3.51 52.85
C PRO A 456 -18.12 -4.56 52.78
N HIS A 457 -17.47 -4.79 53.92
CA HIS A 457 -16.52 -5.87 54.15
C HIS A 457 -17.24 -7.25 54.04
N PRO A 458 -16.67 -8.24 53.34
CA PRO A 458 -17.13 -9.61 53.48
C PRO A 458 -16.45 -10.29 54.70
N ALA A 459 -17.31 -10.84 55.55
CA ALA A 459 -16.93 -11.65 56.68
C ALA A 459 -16.19 -12.94 56.28
N GLY A 460 -15.28 -13.37 57.15
CA GLY A 460 -14.41 -14.51 56.95
C GLY A 460 -15.14 -15.85 56.75
N ARG A 461 -14.52 -16.67 55.92
CA ARG A 461 -14.71 -18.13 55.95
C ARG A 461 -13.35 -18.82 55.94
N SER A 462 -13.26 -19.67 56.95
CA SER A 462 -12.21 -20.59 57.32
C SER A 462 -11.72 -21.50 56.19
N SER A 463 -10.40 -21.65 56.12
CA SER A 463 -9.67 -22.64 55.32
C SER A 463 -9.89 -24.07 55.85
N PRO A 464 -9.97 -25.09 55.00
CA PRO A 464 -9.69 -26.47 55.38
C PRO A 464 -8.22 -26.84 54.98
N ARG A 465 -7.59 -27.60 55.92
CA ARG A 465 -6.22 -28.14 55.81
C ARG A 465 -6.12 -29.24 54.74
N PRO A 466 -4.95 -29.49 54.20
CA PRO A 466 -4.68 -30.55 53.22
C PRO A 466 -4.53 -31.92 53.87
N HIS A 467 -5.08 -32.95 53.22
CA HIS A 467 -4.82 -34.35 53.51
C HIS A 467 -3.63 -34.89 52.72
N PRO A 468 -2.89 -35.86 53.28
CA PRO A 468 -1.65 -36.36 52.69
C PRO A 468 -1.89 -37.41 51.61
N ALA A 469 -0.92 -37.50 50.70
CA ALA A 469 -0.79 -38.47 49.61
C ALA A 469 -0.64 -39.93 50.10
N ARG A 470 -1.21 -40.88 49.36
CA ARG A 470 -0.85 -42.30 49.41
C ARG A 470 -0.29 -42.76 48.06
N PRO A 471 0.67 -43.69 48.07
CA PRO A 471 1.41 -44.11 46.89
C PRO A 471 0.68 -45.18 46.09
N GLN A 472 1.20 -45.35 44.91
CA GLN A 472 0.84 -46.34 43.87
C GLN A 472 1.07 -47.81 44.33
N PRO A 473 0.53 -48.76 43.54
CA PRO A 473 1.43 -49.50 42.67
C PRO A 473 1.27 -49.19 41.21
#